data_3d2204daa46d6c8a9b00e27005eeb6e6
#
_entry.id   3d2204daa46d6c8a9b00e27005eeb6e6
#
_cell.length_a   1.000
_cell.length_b   1.000
_cell.length_c   1.000
_cell.angle_alpha   90.00
_cell.angle_beta   90.00
_cell.angle_gamma   90.00
#
_symmetry.space_group_name_H-M   'P 1'
#
loop_
_entity.id
_entity.type
_entity.pdbx_description
1 polymer ?
#
loop_
_entity_poly.entity_id
_entity_poly.type
_entity_poly.pdbx_seq_one_letter_code
_entity_poly.pdbx_strand_id
1 'polypeptide(L)'
;MRKIFGIGIILILFVFLYRIGYHMALTEIEEERKDQCYYIEEEDGYVAVYYADRETVYEYTNIPVKSLPLSVQMEIDEGMRVDTLSQVYGFLENYSS
;
A
#
# COMPACT_ATOMS: atom_id res chain seq x y z
N MET A 1 -20.21 -31.11 -34.52
CA MET A 1 -19.05 -30.23 -34.50
C MET A 1 -19.40 -28.76 -34.31
N ARG A 2 -20.43 -28.23 -34.95
CA ARG A 2 -20.80 -26.80 -34.82
C ARG A 2 -21.20 -26.38 -33.38
N LYS A 3 -21.82 -27.26 -32.60
CA LYS A 3 -22.24 -26.96 -31.23
C LYS A 3 -21.06 -26.86 -30.26
N ILE A 4 -20.01 -27.62 -30.49
CA ILE A 4 -18.80 -27.60 -29.65
C ILE A 4 -18.00 -26.32 -29.88
N PHE A 5 -17.95 -25.81 -31.11
CA PHE A 5 -17.29 -24.57 -31.45
C PHE A 5 -17.97 -23.36 -30.81
N GLY A 6 -19.29 -23.31 -30.79
CA GLY A 6 -20.05 -22.22 -30.16
C GLY A 6 -19.83 -22.15 -28.66
N ILE A 7 -19.80 -23.31 -27.97
CA ILE A 7 -19.55 -23.40 -26.53
C ILE A 7 -18.14 -22.92 -26.20
N GLY A 8 -17.13 -23.32 -27.00
CA GLY A 8 -15.74 -22.88 -26.80
C GLY A 8 -15.56 -21.37 -26.93
N ILE A 9 -16.23 -20.75 -27.92
CA ILE A 9 -16.17 -19.30 -28.11
C ILE A 9 -16.83 -18.56 -26.95
N ILE A 10 -17.97 -19.04 -26.46
CA ILE A 10 -18.69 -18.45 -25.32
C ILE A 10 -17.83 -18.53 -24.06
N LEU A 11 -17.16 -19.65 -23.80
CA LEU A 11 -16.27 -19.80 -22.65
C LEU A 11 -15.09 -18.85 -22.72
N ILE A 12 -14.47 -18.68 -23.87
CA ILE A 12 -13.35 -17.76 -24.07
C ILE A 12 -13.79 -16.31 -23.82
N LEU A 13 -14.94 -15.93 -24.34
CA LEU A 13 -15.51 -14.60 -24.09
C LEU A 13 -15.82 -14.36 -22.63
N PHE A 14 -16.32 -15.37 -21.93
CA PHE A 14 -16.65 -15.28 -20.51
C PHE A 14 -15.37 -15.06 -19.66
N VAL A 15 -14.31 -15.78 -19.94
CA VAL A 15 -13.03 -15.62 -19.26
C VAL A 15 -12.44 -14.24 -19.54
N PHE A 16 -12.54 -13.77 -20.77
CA PHE A 16 -12.04 -12.46 -21.17
C PHE A 16 -12.77 -11.33 -20.45
N LEU A 17 -14.10 -11.39 -20.40
CA LEU A 17 -14.92 -10.42 -19.66
C LEU A 17 -14.63 -10.45 -18.16
N TYR A 18 -14.42 -11.63 -17.61
CA TYR A 18 -14.06 -11.78 -16.20
C TYR A 18 -12.75 -11.08 -15.86
N ARG A 19 -11.74 -11.22 -16.71
CA ARG A 19 -10.45 -10.56 -16.52
C ARG A 19 -10.54 -9.05 -16.61
N ILE A 20 -11.34 -8.52 -17.52
CA ILE A 20 -11.55 -7.07 -17.63
C ILE A 20 -12.26 -6.54 -16.38
N GLY A 21 -13.29 -7.23 -15.91
CA GLY A 21 -13.99 -6.86 -14.68
C GLY A 21 -13.09 -6.88 -13.47
N TYR A 22 -12.23 -7.87 -13.36
CA TYR A 22 -11.26 -7.97 -12.27
C TYR A 22 -10.26 -6.81 -12.28
N HIS A 23 -9.77 -6.42 -13.45
CA HIS A 23 -8.86 -5.29 -13.59
C HIS A 23 -9.52 -3.96 -13.19
N MET A 24 -10.77 -3.76 -13.57
CA MET A 24 -11.52 -2.57 -13.19
C MET A 24 -11.77 -2.51 -11.68
N ALA A 25 -12.09 -3.63 -11.06
CA ALA A 25 -12.29 -3.71 -9.62
C ALA A 25 -11.01 -3.37 -8.85
N LEU A 26 -9.85 -3.83 -9.31
CA LEU A 26 -8.55 -3.49 -8.72
C LEU A 26 -8.25 -1.99 -8.83
N THR A 27 -8.57 -1.37 -9.96
CA THR A 27 -8.37 0.05 -10.18
C THR A 27 -9.25 0.88 -9.23
N GLU A 28 -10.49 0.49 -9.04
CA GLU A 28 -11.40 1.14 -8.09
C GLU A 28 -10.89 1.04 -6.65
N ILE A 29 -10.36 -0.13 -6.26
CA ILE A 29 -9.77 -0.33 -4.93
C ILE A 29 -8.56 0.57 -4.73
N GLU A 30 -7.72 0.75 -5.74
CA GLU A 30 -6.58 1.65 -5.68
C GLU A 30 -7.01 3.11 -5.52
N GLU A 31 -8.08 3.54 -6.18
CA GLU A 31 -8.63 4.88 -6.03
C GLU A 31 -9.19 5.11 -4.63
N GLU A 32 -9.88 4.14 -4.05
CA GLU A 32 -10.36 4.21 -2.67
C GLU A 32 -9.19 4.31 -1.68
N ARG A 33 -8.06 3.66 -1.97
CA ARG A 33 -6.87 3.72 -1.12
C ARG A 33 -6.18 5.08 -1.13
N LYS A 34 -6.42 5.94 -2.09
CA LYS A 34 -5.86 7.29 -2.12
C LYS A 34 -6.36 8.15 -0.97
N ASP A 35 -7.54 7.84 -0.42
CA ASP A 35 -8.10 8.53 0.72
C ASP A 35 -7.60 7.97 2.05
N GLN A 36 -6.80 6.89 2.04
CA GLN A 36 -6.25 6.29 3.25
C GLN A 36 -4.95 6.96 3.66
N CYS A 37 -4.74 7.00 4.95
CA CYS A 37 -3.49 7.50 5.52
C CYS A 37 -2.49 6.37 5.71
N TYR A 38 -1.27 6.75 6.09
CA TYR A 38 -0.20 5.84 6.47
C TYR A 38 0.24 6.15 7.87
N TYR A 39 0.85 5.19 8.55
CA TYR A 39 1.41 5.40 9.88
C TYR A 39 2.89 5.05 9.87
N ILE A 40 3.70 5.92 10.44
CA ILE A 40 5.12 5.68 10.63
C ILE A 40 5.31 5.25 12.08
N GLU A 41 5.83 4.04 12.28
CA GLU A 41 6.01 3.45 13.60
C GLU A 41 7.38 2.78 13.68
N GLU A 42 7.74 2.32 14.87
CA GLU A 42 8.98 1.60 15.11
C GLU A 42 8.76 0.10 14.96
N GLU A 43 9.68 -0.59 14.27
CA GLU A 43 9.73 -2.03 14.18
C GLU A 43 11.17 -2.49 14.38
N ASP A 44 11.42 -3.21 15.45
CA ASP A 44 12.78 -3.70 15.80
C ASP A 44 13.85 -2.60 15.87
N GLY A 45 13.47 -1.39 16.29
CA GLY A 45 14.39 -0.26 16.41
C GLY A 45 14.54 0.59 15.15
N TYR A 46 13.86 0.22 14.08
CA TYR A 46 13.92 0.93 12.81
C TYR A 46 12.56 1.53 12.44
N VAL A 47 12.58 2.56 11.60
CA VAL A 47 11.37 3.17 11.09
C VAL A 47 10.68 2.19 10.12
N ALA A 48 9.38 2.00 10.27
CA ALA A 48 8.56 1.22 9.36
C ALA A 48 7.31 2.02 9.01
N VAL A 49 6.85 1.85 7.76
CA VAL A 49 5.63 2.51 7.28
C VAL A 49 4.52 1.48 7.21
N TYR A 50 3.40 1.78 7.85
CA TYR A 50 2.23 0.92 7.88
C TYR A 50 1.08 1.54 7.10
N TYR A 51 0.19 0.68 6.59
CA TYR A 51 -1.08 1.12 6.05
C TYR A 51 -2.01 1.65 7.16
N ALA A 52 -3.17 2.17 6.76
CA ALA A 52 -4.13 2.76 7.70
C ALA A 52 -4.62 1.78 8.78
N ASP A 53 -4.54 0.47 8.56
CA ASP A 53 -4.92 -0.55 9.55
C ASP A 53 -3.90 -0.69 10.68
N ARG A 54 -2.71 -0.11 10.53
CA ARG A 54 -1.59 -0.17 11.47
C ARG A 54 -1.08 -1.60 11.75
N GLU A 55 -1.46 -2.55 10.93
CA GLU A 55 -1.02 -3.95 11.02
C GLU A 55 -0.23 -4.38 9.81
N THR A 56 -0.66 -3.95 8.60
CA THR A 56 -0.01 -4.30 7.36
C THR A 56 1.13 -3.34 7.08
N VAL A 57 2.35 -3.86 6.92
CA VAL A 57 3.53 -3.05 6.64
C VAL A 57 3.55 -2.69 5.15
N TYR A 58 3.68 -1.40 4.85
CA TYR A 58 3.90 -0.90 3.51
C TYR A 58 5.37 -1.00 3.11
N GLU A 59 6.26 -0.56 3.99
CA GLU A 59 7.70 -0.57 3.72
C GLU A 59 8.49 -0.61 5.02
N TYR A 60 9.54 -1.44 5.06
CA TYR A 60 10.56 -1.42 6.10
C TYR A 60 11.70 -0.52 5.66
N THR A 61 12.31 0.20 6.60
CA THR A 61 13.47 1.04 6.32
C THR A 61 14.66 0.64 7.19
N ASN A 62 15.83 1.15 6.82
CA ASN A 62 17.06 0.98 7.60
C ASN A 62 17.37 2.22 8.45
N ILE A 63 16.39 3.07 8.71
CA ILE A 63 16.53 4.29 9.47
C ILE A 63 16.37 3.95 10.96
N PRO A 64 17.43 4.05 11.79
CA PRO A 64 17.27 3.80 13.23
C PRO A 64 16.43 4.89 13.86
N VAL A 65 15.42 4.51 14.63
CA VAL A 65 14.57 5.48 15.32
C VAL A 65 15.41 6.35 16.26
N LYS A 66 16.42 5.78 16.88
CA LYS A 66 17.31 6.51 17.81
C LYS A 66 18.12 7.62 17.15
N SER A 67 18.28 7.59 15.82
CA SER A 67 18.99 8.64 15.08
C SER A 67 18.14 9.87 14.81
N LEU A 68 16.84 9.80 15.06
CA LEU A 68 15.89 10.86 14.81
C LEU A 68 15.86 11.87 15.97
N PRO A 69 15.43 13.13 15.71
CA PRO A 69 15.17 14.08 16.80
C PRO A 69 14.19 13.52 17.82
N LEU A 70 14.35 13.86 19.08
CA LEU A 70 13.52 13.32 20.16
C LEU A 70 12.03 13.59 19.93
N SER A 71 11.67 14.76 19.43
CA SER A 71 10.28 15.07 19.14
C SER A 71 9.68 14.13 18.10
N VAL A 72 10.45 13.75 17.09
CA VAL A 72 10.03 12.80 16.05
C VAL A 72 9.92 11.39 16.63
N GLN A 73 10.86 10.98 17.48
CA GLN A 73 10.81 9.68 18.15
C GLN A 73 9.51 9.55 18.97
N MET A 74 9.11 10.60 19.66
CA MET A 74 7.88 10.61 20.45
C MET A 74 6.63 10.49 19.57
N GLU A 75 6.61 11.18 18.43
CA GLU A 75 5.50 11.05 17.47
C GLU A 75 5.40 9.64 16.89
N ILE A 76 6.53 9.03 16.57
CA ILE A 76 6.57 7.66 16.06
C ILE A 76 6.11 6.67 17.12
N ASP A 77 6.46 6.87 18.37
CA ASP A 77 6.06 6.02 19.48
C ASP A 77 4.54 6.00 19.66
N GLU A 78 3.87 7.12 19.41
CA GLU A 78 2.41 7.25 19.45
C GLU A 78 1.75 6.80 18.14
N GLY A 79 2.52 6.64 17.06
CA GLY A 79 2.03 6.37 15.72
C GLY A 79 1.87 7.65 14.91
N MET A 80 2.87 7.98 14.10
CA MET A 80 2.86 9.19 13.28
C MET A 80 1.98 9.00 12.06
N ARG A 81 0.84 9.69 12.02
CA ARG A 81 -0.06 9.66 10.88
C ARG A 81 0.44 10.54 9.74
N VAL A 82 0.46 9.99 8.53
CA VAL A 82 0.83 10.69 7.29
C VAL A 82 -0.27 10.48 6.27
N ASP A 83 -0.75 11.56 5.67
CA ASP A 83 -1.94 11.49 4.82
C ASP A 83 -1.66 11.05 3.38
N THR A 84 -0.44 11.23 2.88
CA THR A 84 -0.10 10.91 1.49
C THR A 84 1.23 10.18 1.38
N LEU A 85 1.42 9.41 0.30
CA LEU A 85 2.70 8.77 -0.01
C LEU A 85 3.81 9.80 -0.25
N SER A 86 3.48 10.94 -0.82
CA SER A 86 4.46 12.02 -1.01
C SER A 86 5.06 12.48 0.31
N GLN A 87 4.23 12.59 1.35
CA GLN A 87 4.69 12.94 2.70
C GLN A 87 5.53 11.82 3.31
N VAL A 88 5.17 10.56 3.07
CA VAL A 88 5.95 9.41 3.53
C VAL A 88 7.36 9.47 2.94
N TYR A 89 7.47 9.61 1.62
CA TYR A 89 8.78 9.67 0.97
C TYR A 89 9.58 10.91 1.36
N GLY A 90 8.91 12.04 1.55
CA GLY A 90 9.56 13.25 2.06
C GLY A 90 10.18 13.04 3.44
N PHE A 91 9.46 12.37 4.33
CA PHE A 91 9.97 12.01 5.66
C PHE A 91 11.18 11.08 5.55
N LEU A 92 11.07 10.02 4.73
CA LEU A 92 12.15 9.05 4.56
C LEU A 92 13.41 9.69 3.96
N GLU A 93 13.25 10.57 2.98
CA GLU A 93 14.39 11.29 2.39
C GLU A 93 15.11 12.19 3.39
N ASN A 94 14.36 12.86 4.26
CA ASN A 94 14.94 13.75 5.26
C ASN A 94 15.84 13.02 6.26
N TYR A 95 15.52 11.78 6.58
CA TYR A 95 16.19 11.03 7.64
C TYR A 95 16.99 9.82 7.15
N SER A 96 17.03 9.56 5.85
CA SER A 96 17.69 8.37 5.29
C SER A 96 19.16 8.58 4.93
N SER A 97 19.71 9.74 5.11
CA SER A 97 21.10 10.03 4.73
C SER A 97 22.12 9.43 5.70
#